data_2ee5336047c1baefbba712e4aa5eafd7
#
_entry.id   2ee5336047c1baefbba712e4aa5eafd7
#
_cell.length_a   1.000
_cell.length_b   1.000
_cell.length_c   1.000
_cell.angle_alpha   90.00
_cell.angle_beta   90.00
_cell.angle_gamma   90.00
#
_symmetry.space_group_name_H-M   'P 1'
#
loop_
_entity.id
_entity.type
_entity.pdbx_description
1 polymer ?
#
loop_
_entity_poly.entity_id
_entity_poly.type
_entity_poly.pdbx_seq_one_letter_code
_entity_poly.pdbx_strand_id
1 'polypeptide(L)'
;MEERRDGKVIERDIEKEMRTAYIDYAMSVIVSRALPDVRDGLKPVHRRILYAMYEDGITSDKPYRKCANTVGSVLGRYHPHGDSSVYDAMVRMAQDFSMRYMLIDGHGNFGSIDGDGAAAMRYTEARMSKISEYMLTDIEKNTVNFMPNYDDRLQEPTVLPARIPALLVNGSSGIAVGMATNIPPHNLTEVINGIIKIIDEDEVTNEDLMSVIKGPDFPTGGIILGIEGIKQAYTTGKGKITVRAEAEIEEMSNCLLYTSPSPRDCS
;
A
#
# COMPACT_ATOMS: atom_id res chain seq x y z
N MET A 1 -21.34 -35.14 44.56
CA MET A 1 -19.95 -34.77 44.92
C MET A 1 -19.27 -34.40 43.60
N GLU A 2 -19.16 -33.11 43.33
CA GLU A 2 -18.40 -32.60 42.16
C GLU A 2 -16.92 -32.68 42.51
N GLU A 3 -16.19 -33.49 41.79
CA GLU A 3 -14.72 -33.48 41.83
C GLU A 3 -14.23 -32.09 41.32
N ARG A 4 -13.75 -31.28 42.26
CA ARG A 4 -12.95 -30.12 41.91
C ARG A 4 -11.69 -30.60 41.16
N ARG A 5 -11.62 -30.34 39.87
CA ARG A 5 -10.35 -30.45 39.13
C ARG A 5 -9.40 -29.40 39.70
N ASP A 6 -8.47 -29.83 40.53
CA ASP A 6 -7.38 -29.01 41.01
C ASP A 6 -6.54 -28.58 39.78
N GLY A 7 -6.79 -27.36 39.30
CA GLY A 7 -5.98 -26.75 38.26
C GLY A 7 -4.56 -26.52 38.82
N LYS A 8 -3.55 -26.95 38.11
CA LYS A 8 -2.15 -26.68 38.46
C LYS A 8 -1.91 -25.16 38.39
N VAL A 9 -1.68 -24.54 39.56
CA VAL A 9 -1.25 -23.13 39.63
C VAL A 9 0.21 -23.06 39.21
N ILE A 10 0.48 -22.30 38.17
CA ILE A 10 1.84 -22.00 37.68
C ILE A 10 2.15 -20.55 38.00
N GLU A 11 3.20 -20.31 38.77
CA GLU A 11 3.69 -18.96 38.99
C GLU A 11 4.33 -18.43 37.72
N ARG A 12 3.90 -17.26 37.27
CA ARG A 12 4.46 -16.53 36.13
C ARG A 12 4.85 -15.13 36.58
N ASP A 13 6.06 -14.74 36.21
CA ASP A 13 6.54 -13.37 36.37
C ASP A 13 5.83 -12.48 35.34
N ILE A 14 5.02 -11.55 35.85
CA ILE A 14 4.21 -10.66 35.02
C ILE A 14 5.08 -9.74 34.12
N GLU A 15 6.23 -9.31 34.62
CA GLU A 15 7.15 -8.47 33.85
C GLU A 15 7.69 -9.25 32.63
N LYS A 16 8.11 -10.47 32.83
CA LYS A 16 8.62 -11.35 31.76
C LYS A 16 7.53 -11.70 30.76
N GLU A 17 6.32 -12.02 31.22
CA GLU A 17 5.18 -12.35 30.37
C GLU A 17 4.78 -11.14 29.50
N MET A 18 4.65 -9.94 30.10
CA MET A 18 4.33 -8.71 29.38
C MET A 18 5.41 -8.34 28.38
N ARG A 19 6.68 -8.48 28.71
CA ARG A 19 7.78 -8.19 27.81
C ARG A 19 7.75 -9.11 26.59
N THR A 20 7.53 -10.40 26.79
CA THR A 20 7.42 -11.36 25.68
C THR A 20 6.21 -11.05 24.80
N ALA A 21 5.03 -10.88 25.40
CA ALA A 21 3.80 -10.57 24.66
C ALA A 21 3.90 -9.26 23.88
N TYR A 22 4.58 -8.24 24.47
CA TYR A 22 4.79 -6.97 23.76
C TYR A 22 5.73 -7.11 22.56
N ILE A 23 6.81 -7.89 22.70
CA ILE A 23 7.73 -8.17 21.60
C ILE A 23 7.02 -8.95 20.49
N ASP A 24 6.25 -9.97 20.83
CA ASP A 24 5.51 -10.77 19.86
C ASP A 24 4.48 -9.91 19.11
N TYR A 25 3.75 -9.04 19.83
CA TYR A 25 2.84 -8.07 19.22
C TYR A 25 3.58 -7.09 18.29
N ALA A 26 4.69 -6.50 18.76
CA ALA A 26 5.48 -5.56 17.98
C ALA A 26 6.00 -6.21 16.68
N MET A 27 6.54 -7.42 16.77
CA MET A 27 7.01 -8.19 15.61
C MET A 27 5.88 -8.50 14.64
N SER A 28 4.70 -8.88 15.13
CA SER A 28 3.52 -9.12 14.30
C SER A 28 3.09 -7.85 13.55
N VAL A 29 3.09 -6.68 14.21
CA VAL A 29 2.74 -5.41 13.57
C VAL A 29 3.78 -5.01 12.51
N ILE A 30 5.07 -5.19 12.78
CA ILE A 30 6.15 -4.84 11.87
C ILE A 30 6.09 -5.73 10.61
N VAL A 31 6.11 -7.05 10.81
CA VAL A 31 6.26 -8.01 9.69
C VAL A 31 4.96 -8.23 8.93
N SER A 32 3.81 -8.30 9.65
CA SER A 32 2.56 -8.79 9.07
C SER A 32 1.49 -7.72 8.84
N ARG A 33 1.79 -6.44 9.07
CA ARG A 33 0.77 -5.38 8.95
C ARG A 33 1.26 -4.07 8.35
N ALA A 34 2.30 -3.45 8.94
CA ALA A 34 2.58 -2.04 8.70
C ALA A 34 3.55 -1.79 7.54
N LEU A 35 4.52 -2.69 7.33
CA LEU A 35 5.56 -2.49 6.34
C LEU A 35 5.24 -3.21 5.03
N PRO A 36 5.58 -2.59 3.88
CA PRO A 36 5.50 -3.23 2.58
C PRO A 36 6.68 -4.20 2.37
N ASP A 37 6.48 -5.23 1.56
CA ASP A 37 7.59 -6.04 1.05
C ASP A 37 8.32 -5.27 -0.07
N VAL A 38 9.64 -5.30 -0.05
CA VAL A 38 10.46 -4.56 -1.04
C VAL A 38 10.25 -5.06 -2.47
N ARG A 39 9.91 -6.33 -2.64
CA ARG A 39 9.78 -6.99 -3.95
C ARG A 39 8.52 -6.61 -4.70
N ASP A 40 7.37 -6.50 -3.99
CA ASP A 40 6.09 -6.16 -4.61
C ASP A 40 5.50 -4.82 -4.13
N GLY A 41 6.13 -4.16 -3.16
CA GLY A 41 5.70 -2.87 -2.63
C GLY A 41 4.39 -2.90 -1.85
N LEU A 42 3.88 -4.09 -1.50
CA LEU A 42 2.56 -4.26 -0.92
C LEU A 42 2.63 -4.63 0.56
N LYS A 43 1.70 -4.09 1.33
CA LYS A 43 1.38 -4.62 2.65
C LYS A 43 0.56 -5.90 2.50
N PRO A 44 0.54 -6.78 3.52
CA PRO A 44 -0.22 -8.03 3.45
C PRO A 44 -1.69 -7.86 3.04
N VAL A 45 -2.38 -6.84 3.57
CA VAL A 45 -3.79 -6.58 3.21
C VAL A 45 -3.97 -6.26 1.74
N HIS A 46 -3.09 -5.44 1.14
CA HIS A 46 -3.15 -5.09 -0.28
C HIS A 46 -2.90 -6.32 -1.17
N ARG A 47 -1.91 -7.13 -0.81
CA ARG A 47 -1.60 -8.38 -1.52
C ARG A 47 -2.76 -9.34 -1.50
N ARG A 48 -3.40 -9.53 -0.34
CA ARG A 48 -4.57 -10.40 -0.17
C ARG A 48 -5.78 -9.92 -0.96
N ILE A 49 -5.99 -8.61 -1.06
CA ILE A 49 -7.07 -8.03 -1.88
C ILE A 49 -6.84 -8.36 -3.35
N LEU A 50 -5.65 -8.06 -3.89
CA LEU A 50 -5.35 -8.32 -5.30
C LEU A 50 -5.38 -9.82 -5.62
N TYR A 51 -4.87 -10.66 -4.72
CA TYR A 51 -4.88 -12.10 -4.91
C TYR A 51 -6.32 -12.67 -4.88
N ALA A 52 -7.15 -12.23 -3.94
CA ALA A 52 -8.56 -12.64 -3.90
C ALA A 52 -9.34 -12.19 -5.15
N MET A 53 -9.10 -10.97 -5.64
CA MET A 53 -9.70 -10.49 -6.89
C MET A 53 -9.26 -11.32 -8.09
N TYR A 54 -8.01 -11.75 -8.13
CA TYR A 54 -7.48 -12.63 -9.18
C TYR A 54 -8.16 -14.00 -9.16
N GLU A 55 -8.24 -14.66 -7.99
CA GLU A 55 -8.93 -15.95 -7.85
C GLU A 55 -10.43 -15.87 -8.18
N ASP A 56 -11.08 -14.77 -7.82
CA ASP A 56 -12.50 -14.54 -8.14
C ASP A 56 -12.72 -14.11 -9.60
N GLY A 57 -11.66 -13.98 -10.40
CA GLY A 57 -11.70 -13.59 -11.80
C GLY A 57 -12.20 -12.16 -12.02
N ILE A 58 -11.94 -11.25 -11.09
CA ILE A 58 -12.33 -9.83 -11.17
C ILE A 58 -11.19 -9.02 -11.82
N THR A 59 -10.88 -9.37 -13.07
CA THR A 59 -9.82 -8.76 -13.88
C THR A 59 -10.28 -7.50 -14.59
N SER A 60 -9.34 -6.73 -15.15
CA SER A 60 -9.63 -5.42 -15.78
C SER A 60 -10.55 -5.50 -17.00
N ASP A 61 -10.61 -6.65 -17.66
CA ASP A 61 -11.47 -6.94 -18.82
C ASP A 61 -12.89 -7.39 -18.44
N LYS A 62 -13.15 -7.66 -17.15
CA LYS A 62 -14.44 -8.14 -16.66
C LYS A 62 -15.32 -7.01 -16.12
N PRO A 63 -16.64 -7.25 -16.02
CA PRO A 63 -17.54 -6.30 -15.38
C PRO A 63 -17.15 -6.01 -13.91
N TYR A 64 -17.44 -4.81 -13.46
CA TYR A 64 -17.30 -4.43 -12.05
C TYR A 64 -18.11 -5.35 -11.14
N ARG A 65 -17.60 -5.59 -9.95
CA ARG A 65 -18.28 -6.33 -8.88
C ARG A 65 -18.41 -5.47 -7.64
N LYS A 66 -19.47 -5.69 -6.85
CA LYS A 66 -19.64 -4.97 -5.57
C LYS A 66 -18.41 -5.17 -4.66
N CYS A 67 -17.89 -4.09 -4.10
CA CYS A 67 -16.76 -4.13 -3.19
C CYS A 67 -17.00 -5.08 -2.02
N ALA A 68 -18.25 -5.18 -1.56
CA ALA A 68 -18.65 -6.13 -0.51
C ALA A 68 -18.31 -7.59 -0.84
N ASN A 69 -18.33 -7.99 -2.12
CA ASN A 69 -17.97 -9.36 -2.51
C ASN A 69 -16.46 -9.60 -2.30
N THR A 70 -15.63 -8.68 -2.78
CA THR A 70 -14.16 -8.77 -2.61
C THR A 70 -13.78 -8.73 -1.14
N VAL A 71 -14.36 -7.78 -0.36
CA VAL A 71 -14.13 -7.69 1.07
C VAL A 71 -14.50 -9.01 1.77
N GLY A 72 -15.67 -9.58 1.46
CA GLY A 72 -16.12 -10.86 2.00
C GLY A 72 -15.17 -12.02 1.65
N SER A 73 -14.70 -12.09 0.40
CA SER A 73 -13.73 -13.09 -0.04
C SER A 73 -12.40 -12.98 0.72
N VAL A 74 -11.88 -11.77 0.90
CA VAL A 74 -10.63 -11.52 1.62
C VAL A 74 -10.75 -11.90 3.09
N LEU A 75 -11.84 -11.50 3.76
CA LEU A 75 -12.08 -11.83 5.16
C LEU A 75 -12.22 -13.33 5.40
N GLY A 76 -13.00 -13.99 4.55
CA GLY A 76 -13.27 -15.42 4.70
C GLY A 76 -12.09 -16.32 4.39
N ARG A 77 -11.17 -15.87 3.52
CA ARG A 77 -10.07 -16.72 3.04
C ARG A 77 -8.72 -16.38 3.64
N TYR A 78 -8.39 -15.08 3.81
CA TYR A 78 -7.00 -14.65 4.01
C TYR A 78 -6.78 -13.68 5.16
N HIS A 79 -7.76 -12.85 5.51
CA HIS A 79 -7.53 -11.71 6.41
C HIS A 79 -8.62 -11.62 7.50
N PRO A 80 -8.51 -12.38 8.60
CA PRO A 80 -9.52 -12.46 9.66
C PRO A 80 -9.50 -11.22 10.60
N HIS A 81 -9.75 -10.04 10.03
CA HIS A 81 -9.81 -8.77 10.74
C HIS A 81 -11.12 -8.03 10.43
N GLY A 82 -11.25 -6.77 10.86
CA GLY A 82 -12.46 -5.98 10.57
C GLY A 82 -12.64 -5.69 9.08
N ASP A 83 -13.89 -5.75 8.61
CA ASP A 83 -14.28 -5.47 7.23
C ASP A 83 -13.94 -4.05 6.79
N SER A 84 -14.08 -3.08 7.69
CA SER A 84 -13.72 -1.69 7.43
C SER A 84 -12.24 -1.55 7.05
N SER A 85 -11.34 -2.26 7.73
CA SER A 85 -9.90 -2.18 7.44
C SER A 85 -9.55 -2.69 6.04
N VAL A 86 -10.21 -3.74 5.57
CA VAL A 86 -10.04 -4.28 4.22
C VAL A 86 -10.66 -3.33 3.19
N TYR A 87 -11.87 -2.82 3.47
CA TYR A 87 -12.53 -1.89 2.58
C TYR A 87 -11.76 -0.58 2.43
N ASP A 88 -11.26 0.01 3.52
CA ASP A 88 -10.47 1.24 3.50
C ASP A 88 -9.17 1.06 2.71
N ALA A 89 -8.50 -0.10 2.85
CA ALA A 89 -7.34 -0.42 2.03
C ALA A 89 -7.69 -0.52 0.53
N MET A 90 -8.81 -1.16 0.21
CA MET A 90 -9.34 -1.27 -1.15
C MET A 90 -9.68 0.11 -1.73
N VAL A 91 -10.34 0.96 -0.96
CA VAL A 91 -10.69 2.34 -1.33
C VAL A 91 -9.44 3.14 -1.68
N ARG A 92 -8.40 3.09 -0.84
CA ARG A 92 -7.14 3.81 -1.11
C ARG A 92 -6.48 3.35 -2.39
N MET A 93 -6.52 2.06 -2.73
CA MET A 93 -5.97 1.55 -3.99
C MET A 93 -6.74 1.99 -5.24
N ALA A 94 -7.95 2.52 -5.08
CA ALA A 94 -8.79 3.04 -6.15
C ALA A 94 -8.82 4.58 -6.24
N GLN A 95 -8.20 5.28 -5.29
CA GLN A 95 -8.17 6.75 -5.25
C GLN A 95 -6.99 7.28 -6.06
N ASP A 96 -7.25 8.14 -7.04
CA ASP A 96 -6.25 8.77 -7.90
C ASP A 96 -5.42 9.85 -7.17
N PHE A 97 -5.95 10.38 -6.07
CA PHE A 97 -5.23 11.32 -5.19
C PHE A 97 -4.40 10.61 -4.10
N SER A 98 -4.61 9.30 -3.86
CA SER A 98 -3.85 8.50 -2.88
C SER A 98 -2.76 7.65 -3.53
N MET A 99 -2.99 7.17 -4.76
CA MET A 99 -2.09 6.29 -5.48
C MET A 99 -1.62 6.95 -6.77
N ARG A 100 -0.31 6.99 -6.99
CA ARG A 100 0.26 7.50 -8.26
C ARG A 100 -0.17 6.65 -9.45
N TYR A 101 -0.26 5.34 -9.24
CA TYR A 101 -0.79 4.37 -10.19
C TYR A 101 -1.79 3.47 -9.47
N MET A 102 -3.08 3.67 -9.71
CA MET A 102 -4.15 2.94 -9.06
C MET A 102 -4.07 1.45 -9.37
N LEU A 103 -4.17 0.61 -8.34
CA LEU A 103 -4.19 -0.85 -8.48
C LEU A 103 -5.60 -1.40 -8.61
N ILE A 104 -6.60 -0.63 -8.23
CA ILE A 104 -8.02 -0.97 -8.35
C ILE A 104 -8.70 0.09 -9.21
N ASP A 105 -9.54 -0.38 -10.14
CA ASP A 105 -10.44 0.43 -10.93
C ASP A 105 -11.80 0.44 -10.22
N GLY A 106 -12.17 1.60 -9.66
CA GLY A 106 -13.36 1.79 -8.85
C GLY A 106 -14.49 2.45 -9.63
N HIS A 107 -15.72 2.04 -9.36
CA HIS A 107 -16.94 2.64 -9.89
C HIS A 107 -17.90 3.02 -8.77
N GLY A 108 -18.24 4.30 -8.70
CA GLY A 108 -19.04 4.89 -7.63
C GLY A 108 -18.25 5.94 -6.83
N ASN A 109 -18.72 6.24 -5.62
CA ASN A 109 -18.06 7.22 -4.75
C ASN A 109 -17.01 6.54 -3.87
N PHE A 110 -15.74 6.79 -4.20
CA PHE A 110 -14.56 6.36 -3.42
C PHE A 110 -13.96 7.49 -2.58
N GLY A 111 -14.72 8.54 -2.30
CA GLY A 111 -14.24 9.69 -1.56
C GLY A 111 -13.68 10.80 -2.45
N SER A 112 -13.24 11.89 -1.83
CA SER A 112 -12.63 13.02 -2.51
C SER A 112 -11.37 13.49 -1.79
N ILE A 113 -10.54 14.25 -2.49
CA ILE A 113 -9.36 14.91 -1.91
C ILE A 113 -9.75 15.92 -0.80
N ASP A 114 -10.97 16.43 -0.84
CA ASP A 114 -11.49 17.39 0.14
C ASP A 114 -11.87 16.73 1.48
N GLY A 115 -11.70 15.41 1.59
CA GLY A 115 -11.89 14.67 2.82
C GLY A 115 -13.25 13.96 2.93
N ASP A 116 -14.05 13.93 1.85
CA ASP A 116 -15.24 13.09 1.83
C ASP A 116 -14.89 11.62 1.89
N GLY A 117 -15.59 10.87 2.73
CA GLY A 117 -15.44 9.43 2.84
C GLY A 117 -16.04 8.69 1.65
N ALA A 118 -15.54 7.48 1.39
CA ALA A 118 -16.16 6.59 0.41
C ALA A 118 -17.56 6.16 0.84
N ALA A 119 -18.43 5.90 -0.13
CA ALA A 119 -19.72 5.29 0.11
C ALA A 119 -19.55 3.86 0.68
N ALA A 120 -20.56 3.33 1.36
CA ALA A 120 -20.49 1.98 1.91
C ALA A 120 -20.25 0.92 0.81
N MET A 121 -19.49 -0.14 1.11
CA MET A 121 -19.04 -1.17 0.18
C MET A 121 -20.17 -1.89 -0.58
N ARG A 122 -21.42 -1.80 -0.10
CA ARG A 122 -22.59 -2.34 -0.81
C ARG A 122 -23.02 -1.50 -2.00
N TYR A 123 -22.59 -0.24 -2.08
CA TYR A 123 -22.92 0.68 -3.17
C TYR A 123 -21.80 0.76 -4.21
N THR A 124 -20.55 0.76 -3.77
CA THR A 124 -19.37 0.85 -4.63
C THR A 124 -19.08 -0.47 -5.34
N GLU A 125 -18.49 -0.36 -6.52
CA GLU A 125 -18.07 -1.49 -7.34
C GLU A 125 -16.61 -1.34 -7.72
N ALA A 126 -15.92 -2.45 -7.94
CA ALA A 126 -14.52 -2.45 -8.29
C ALA A 126 -14.12 -3.64 -9.14
N ARG A 127 -12.99 -3.49 -9.82
CA ARG A 127 -12.26 -4.55 -10.53
C ARG A 127 -10.76 -4.22 -10.46
N MET A 128 -9.93 -5.15 -10.84
CA MET A 128 -8.50 -4.88 -10.98
C MET A 128 -8.26 -3.83 -12.07
N SER A 129 -7.28 -2.96 -11.86
CA SER A 129 -6.78 -2.10 -12.93
C SER A 129 -5.84 -2.88 -13.85
N LYS A 130 -5.58 -2.39 -15.07
CA LYS A 130 -4.64 -3.04 -16.00
C LYS A 130 -3.23 -3.18 -15.43
N ILE A 131 -2.78 -2.20 -14.66
CA ILE A 131 -1.43 -2.23 -14.08
C ILE A 131 -1.31 -3.30 -13.00
N SER A 132 -2.37 -3.58 -12.24
CA SER A 132 -2.35 -4.62 -11.20
C SER A 132 -2.26 -6.03 -11.76
N GLU A 133 -2.64 -6.27 -13.01
CA GLU A 133 -2.45 -7.57 -13.66
C GLU A 133 -0.97 -7.90 -13.85
N TYR A 134 -0.12 -6.89 -14.08
CA TYR A 134 1.34 -7.08 -14.13
C TYR A 134 1.94 -7.48 -12.77
N MET A 135 1.23 -7.21 -11.67
CA MET A 135 1.65 -7.66 -10.34
C MET A 135 1.44 -9.16 -10.14
N LEU A 136 0.49 -9.76 -10.86
CA LEU A 136 0.06 -11.16 -10.72
C LEU A 136 0.48 -12.05 -11.89
N THR A 137 1.12 -11.46 -12.92
CA THR A 137 1.55 -12.20 -14.11
C THR A 137 2.44 -13.37 -13.72
N ASP A 138 2.12 -14.56 -14.23
CA ASP A 138 2.86 -15.81 -14.00
C ASP A 138 2.83 -16.34 -12.55
N ILE A 139 1.89 -15.91 -11.70
CA ILE A 139 1.77 -16.39 -10.32
C ILE A 139 1.55 -17.91 -10.26
N GLU A 140 0.90 -18.51 -11.28
CA GLU A 140 0.64 -19.94 -11.36
C GLU A 140 1.86 -20.75 -11.85
N LYS A 141 2.94 -20.07 -12.28
CA LYS A 141 4.14 -20.72 -12.83
C LYS A 141 5.24 -20.98 -11.79
N ASN A 142 4.87 -21.09 -10.53
CA ASN A 142 5.81 -21.33 -9.43
C ASN A 142 6.90 -20.26 -9.30
N THR A 143 6.53 -19.01 -9.55
CA THR A 143 7.44 -17.85 -9.52
C THR A 143 7.65 -17.28 -8.14
N VAL A 144 6.74 -17.58 -7.21
CA VAL A 144 6.75 -17.12 -5.83
C VAL A 144 6.37 -18.24 -4.88
N ASN A 145 6.79 -18.11 -3.62
CA ASN A 145 6.43 -19.07 -2.58
C ASN A 145 5.01 -18.78 -2.06
N PHE A 146 4.33 -19.85 -1.66
CA PHE A 146 3.05 -19.80 -1.00
C PHE A 146 3.19 -20.24 0.45
N MET A 147 2.32 -19.75 1.31
CA MET A 147 2.21 -20.14 2.71
C MET A 147 0.75 -20.44 3.05
N PRO A 148 0.50 -21.28 4.08
CA PRO A 148 -0.85 -21.49 4.57
C PRO A 148 -1.50 -20.18 5.02
N ASN A 149 -2.82 -20.06 4.79
CA ASN A 149 -3.61 -18.98 5.35
C ASN A 149 -3.83 -19.16 6.86
N TYR A 150 -4.61 -18.27 7.50
CA TYR A 150 -4.81 -18.25 8.95
C TYR A 150 -5.45 -19.53 9.55
N ASP A 151 -6.16 -20.34 8.76
CA ASP A 151 -6.82 -21.58 9.19
C ASP A 151 -6.25 -22.86 8.53
N ASP A 152 -5.12 -22.75 7.86
CA ASP A 152 -4.38 -23.82 7.16
C ASP A 152 -5.19 -24.55 6.07
N ARG A 153 -6.29 -23.96 5.59
CA ARG A 153 -7.14 -24.58 4.57
C ARG A 153 -6.79 -24.16 3.15
N LEU A 154 -6.26 -22.96 3.00
CA LEU A 154 -5.90 -22.35 1.71
C LEU A 154 -4.43 -21.94 1.74
N GLN A 155 -3.92 -21.60 0.55
CA GLN A 155 -2.58 -21.07 0.37
C GLN A 155 -2.66 -19.62 -0.10
N GLU A 156 -1.82 -18.76 0.46
CA GLU A 156 -1.66 -17.38 0.00
C GLU A 156 -0.22 -17.11 -0.44
N PRO A 157 0.01 -16.25 -1.44
CA PRO A 157 1.36 -15.95 -1.87
C PRO A 157 2.08 -15.09 -0.82
N THR A 158 3.33 -15.42 -0.53
CA THR A 158 4.17 -14.63 0.38
C THR A 158 4.50 -13.26 -0.20
N VAL A 159 4.59 -13.17 -1.53
CA VAL A 159 4.84 -11.96 -2.32
C VAL A 159 4.23 -12.16 -3.70
N LEU A 160 3.83 -11.09 -4.40
CA LEU A 160 3.41 -11.19 -5.80
C LEU A 160 4.63 -11.17 -6.74
N PRO A 161 4.53 -11.84 -7.92
CA PRO A 161 5.62 -11.87 -8.92
C PRO A 161 5.76 -10.55 -9.68
N ALA A 162 5.56 -9.43 -9.04
CA ALA A 162 5.43 -8.10 -9.58
C ALA A 162 6.45 -7.78 -10.68
N ARG A 163 5.95 -7.46 -11.88
CA ARG A 163 6.77 -7.02 -13.02
C ARG A 163 7.01 -5.50 -13.05
N ILE A 164 6.48 -4.79 -12.08
CA ILE A 164 6.66 -3.36 -11.91
C ILE A 164 7.28 -3.06 -10.54
N PRO A 165 8.14 -2.06 -10.42
CA PRO A 165 8.78 -1.68 -9.16
C PRO A 165 7.80 -0.90 -8.26
N ALA A 166 6.72 -1.54 -7.83
CA ALA A 166 5.57 -0.90 -7.21
C ALA A 166 5.90 -0.15 -5.91
N LEU A 167 6.94 -0.59 -5.16
CA LEU A 167 7.37 0.12 -3.96
C LEU A 167 7.82 1.54 -4.25
N LEU A 168 8.59 1.74 -5.33
CA LEU A 168 9.06 3.08 -5.71
C LEU A 168 7.98 3.87 -6.45
N VAL A 169 7.22 3.18 -7.30
CA VAL A 169 6.24 3.84 -8.18
C VAL A 169 5.04 4.37 -7.41
N ASN A 170 4.51 3.62 -6.44
CA ASN A 170 3.39 4.04 -5.61
C ASN A 170 3.80 4.51 -4.22
N GLY A 171 5.04 4.24 -3.82
CA GLY A 171 5.48 4.51 -2.46
C GLY A 171 4.75 3.64 -1.42
N SER A 172 5.01 3.91 -0.17
CA SER A 172 4.27 3.32 0.95
C SER A 172 4.53 4.12 2.22
N SER A 173 3.49 4.33 3.00
CA SER A 173 3.61 4.86 4.36
C SER A 173 3.08 3.85 5.37
N GLY A 174 3.71 3.74 6.53
CA GLY A 174 3.28 2.82 7.57
C GLY A 174 3.88 3.16 8.92
N ILE A 175 3.07 3.02 9.96
CA ILE A 175 3.49 3.22 11.35
C ILE A 175 3.42 1.87 12.03
N ALA A 176 4.59 1.37 12.44
CA ALA A 176 4.74 0.15 13.22
C ALA A 176 5.14 0.47 14.66
N VAL A 177 5.37 -0.56 15.46
CA VAL A 177 5.87 -0.38 16.83
C VAL A 177 7.37 -0.10 16.78
N GLY A 178 7.79 1.07 17.28
CA GLY A 178 9.19 1.47 17.33
C GLY A 178 9.81 1.93 16.01
N MET A 179 9.10 1.84 14.88
CA MET A 179 9.57 2.33 13.58
C MET A 179 8.42 2.76 12.68
N ALA A 180 8.73 3.63 11.72
CA ALA A 180 7.80 4.04 10.68
C ALA A 180 8.52 4.06 9.33
N THR A 181 7.75 3.92 8.25
CA THR A 181 8.22 4.08 6.88
C THR A 181 7.37 5.12 6.17
N ASN A 182 8.00 5.93 5.33
CA ASN A 182 7.32 6.88 4.45
C ASN A 182 8.12 7.01 3.16
N ILE A 183 7.80 6.16 2.19
CA ILE A 183 8.45 6.11 0.88
C ILE A 183 7.54 6.85 -0.09
N PRO A 184 8.01 7.97 -0.69
CA PRO A 184 7.20 8.71 -1.64
C PRO A 184 7.06 7.97 -2.97
N PRO A 185 6.00 8.23 -3.75
CA PRO A 185 5.84 7.70 -5.10
C PRO A 185 6.79 8.38 -6.09
N HIS A 186 7.07 7.68 -7.21
CA HIS A 186 7.96 8.15 -8.28
C HIS A 186 7.37 7.91 -9.66
N ASN A 187 7.88 8.61 -10.65
CA ASN A 187 7.50 8.43 -12.04
C ASN A 187 7.98 7.06 -12.56
N LEU A 188 7.05 6.28 -13.14
CA LEU A 188 7.36 4.93 -13.63
C LEU A 188 8.45 4.92 -14.70
N THR A 189 8.42 5.89 -15.63
CA THR A 189 9.42 5.98 -16.71
C THR A 189 10.82 6.26 -16.14
N GLU A 190 10.93 7.18 -15.18
CA GLU A 190 12.19 7.50 -14.52
C GLU A 190 12.74 6.29 -13.77
N VAL A 191 11.89 5.57 -13.03
CA VAL A 191 12.30 4.37 -12.29
C VAL A 191 12.75 3.26 -13.24
N ILE A 192 12.03 3.02 -14.35
CA ILE A 192 12.43 2.03 -15.36
C ILE A 192 13.77 2.41 -16.00
N ASN A 193 13.96 3.69 -16.36
CA ASN A 193 15.24 4.15 -16.89
C ASN A 193 16.38 3.98 -15.89
N GLY A 194 16.12 4.19 -14.59
CA GLY A 194 17.08 3.89 -13.52
C GLY A 194 17.44 2.42 -13.45
N ILE A 195 16.47 1.51 -13.60
CA ILE A 195 16.69 0.06 -13.64
C ILE A 195 17.53 -0.31 -14.86
N ILE A 196 17.20 0.23 -16.05
CA ILE A 196 17.97 0.00 -17.28
C ILE A 196 19.42 0.43 -17.08
N LYS A 197 19.64 1.61 -16.49
CA LYS A 197 20.98 2.12 -16.20
C LYS A 197 21.79 1.18 -15.29
N ILE A 198 21.15 0.60 -14.26
CA ILE A 198 21.79 -0.39 -13.36
C ILE A 198 22.14 -1.68 -14.10
N ILE A 199 21.34 -2.08 -15.10
CA ILE A 199 21.59 -3.29 -15.89
C ILE A 199 22.73 -3.08 -16.88
N ASP A 200 22.83 -1.89 -17.48
CA ASP A 200 23.78 -1.57 -18.54
C ASP A 200 25.16 -1.17 -18.02
N GLU A 201 25.26 -0.70 -16.78
CA GLU A 201 26.49 -0.20 -16.16
C GLU A 201 26.87 -1.05 -14.93
N ASP A 202 28.11 -1.52 -14.85
CA ASP A 202 28.59 -2.40 -13.75
C ASP A 202 28.68 -1.68 -12.39
N GLU A 203 28.97 -0.36 -12.41
CA GLU A 203 29.08 0.45 -11.19
C GLU A 203 28.21 1.71 -11.33
N VAL A 204 27.08 1.75 -10.63
CA VAL A 204 26.15 2.90 -10.62
C VAL A 204 26.12 3.51 -9.23
N THR A 205 26.41 4.81 -9.15
CA THR A 205 26.32 5.57 -7.90
C THR A 205 24.92 6.13 -7.69
N ASN A 206 24.61 6.56 -6.45
CA ASN A 206 23.37 7.26 -6.17
C ASN A 206 23.23 8.56 -6.99
N GLU A 207 24.32 9.25 -7.27
CA GLU A 207 24.31 10.47 -8.09
C GLU A 207 23.93 10.18 -9.53
N ASP A 208 24.41 9.04 -10.07
CA ASP A 208 24.06 8.58 -11.41
C ASP A 208 22.58 8.25 -11.51
N LEU A 209 22.02 7.59 -10.50
CA LEU A 209 20.58 7.31 -10.42
C LEU A 209 19.75 8.59 -10.30
N MET A 210 20.20 9.57 -9.53
CA MET A 210 19.52 10.85 -9.38
C MET A 210 19.56 11.69 -10.67
N SER A 211 20.47 11.43 -11.60
CA SER A 211 20.46 12.05 -12.93
C SER A 211 19.24 11.63 -13.75
N VAL A 212 18.71 10.43 -13.49
CA VAL A 212 17.57 9.82 -14.19
C VAL A 212 16.30 9.92 -13.35
N ILE A 213 16.35 9.55 -12.06
CA ILE A 213 15.24 9.65 -11.10
C ILE A 213 15.40 10.99 -10.35
N LYS A 214 14.68 12.02 -10.81
CA LYS A 214 14.88 13.37 -10.32
C LYS A 214 14.34 13.60 -8.91
N GLY A 215 13.32 12.84 -8.52
CA GLY A 215 12.69 12.96 -7.21
C GLY A 215 11.30 12.34 -7.16
N PRO A 216 10.59 12.50 -6.02
CA PRO A 216 9.22 12.09 -5.87
C PRO A 216 8.28 12.68 -6.92
N ASP A 217 7.28 11.90 -7.33
CA ASP A 217 6.21 12.30 -8.25
C ASP A 217 4.86 12.02 -7.58
N PHE A 218 4.31 13.03 -6.93
CA PHE A 218 3.08 12.90 -6.14
C PHE A 218 1.83 12.87 -7.03
N PRO A 219 0.81 12.06 -6.71
CA PRO A 219 -0.42 11.95 -7.49
C PRO A 219 -1.18 13.28 -7.60
N THR A 220 -1.08 14.13 -6.58
CA THR A 220 -1.73 15.45 -6.55
C THR A 220 -0.86 16.57 -7.07
N GLY A 221 0.35 16.27 -7.56
CA GLY A 221 1.29 17.26 -8.09
C GLY A 221 1.94 18.12 -6.99
N GLY A 222 2.26 19.38 -7.32
CA GLY A 222 2.92 20.32 -6.43
C GLY A 222 4.38 20.58 -6.81
N ILE A 223 4.98 21.58 -6.20
CA ILE A 223 6.35 22.02 -6.45
C ILE A 223 7.23 21.62 -5.28
N ILE A 224 8.26 20.82 -5.52
CA ILE A 224 9.26 20.46 -4.49
C ILE A 224 10.27 21.62 -4.37
N LEU A 225 10.45 22.09 -3.14
CA LEU A 225 11.38 23.18 -2.83
C LEU A 225 12.75 22.65 -2.43
N GLY A 226 13.72 22.79 -3.33
CA GLY A 226 15.11 22.38 -3.12
C GLY A 226 15.36 20.90 -3.37
N ILE A 227 16.62 20.55 -3.66
CA ILE A 227 17.07 19.19 -3.98
C ILE A 227 17.75 18.48 -2.81
N GLU A 228 18.20 19.24 -1.81
CA GLU A 228 19.02 18.70 -0.71
C GLU A 228 18.28 17.64 0.11
N GLY A 229 16.96 17.84 0.37
CA GLY A 229 16.15 16.87 1.09
C GLY A 229 16.02 15.54 0.32
N ILE A 230 15.92 15.60 -1.02
CA ILE A 230 15.87 14.40 -1.88
C ILE A 230 17.22 13.68 -1.83
N LYS A 231 18.34 14.39 -2.01
CA LYS A 231 19.69 13.83 -1.94
C LYS A 231 19.93 13.14 -0.62
N GLN A 232 19.58 13.80 0.48
CA GLN A 232 19.71 13.23 1.82
C GLN A 232 18.85 11.97 1.98
N ALA A 233 17.60 11.99 1.52
CA ALA A 233 16.69 10.85 1.59
C ALA A 233 17.25 9.64 0.81
N TYR A 234 17.74 9.85 -0.39
CA TYR A 234 18.25 8.77 -1.25
C TYR A 234 19.62 8.22 -0.80
N THR A 235 20.43 9.05 -0.15
CA THR A 235 21.75 8.64 0.34
C THR A 235 21.68 7.96 1.72
N THR A 236 20.85 8.48 2.63
CA THR A 236 20.84 8.06 4.03
C THR A 236 19.56 7.29 4.43
N GLY A 237 18.55 7.25 3.56
CA GLY A 237 17.22 6.75 3.87
C GLY A 237 16.38 7.69 4.74
N LYS A 238 16.89 8.90 5.06
CA LYS A 238 16.17 9.91 5.84
C LYS A 238 16.37 11.28 5.21
N GLY A 239 15.27 11.98 4.92
CA GLY A 239 15.31 13.33 4.37
C GLY A 239 13.99 14.05 4.60
N LYS A 240 14.02 15.38 4.55
CA LYS A 240 12.85 16.23 4.63
C LYS A 240 12.62 16.88 3.28
N ILE A 241 11.50 16.55 2.64
CA ILE A 241 11.09 17.12 1.36
C ILE A 241 9.98 18.12 1.62
N THR A 242 10.18 19.36 1.19
CA THR A 242 9.19 20.43 1.33
C THR A 242 8.43 20.57 0.01
N VAL A 243 7.11 20.43 0.06
CA VAL A 243 6.23 20.57 -1.11
C VAL A 243 5.37 21.80 -0.94
N ARG A 244 5.21 22.56 -2.02
CA ARG A 244 4.35 23.73 -2.11
C ARG A 244 3.23 23.48 -3.11
N ALA A 245 2.01 23.86 -2.73
CA ALA A 245 0.86 23.84 -3.63
C ALA A 245 1.01 24.91 -4.72
N GLU A 246 0.49 24.62 -5.90
CA GLU A 246 0.17 25.59 -6.93
C GLU A 246 -1.33 25.89 -6.80
N ALA A 247 -1.69 27.16 -6.56
CA ALA A 247 -3.06 27.56 -6.31
C ALA A 247 -3.43 28.71 -7.26
N GLU A 248 -4.58 28.55 -7.92
CA GLU A 248 -5.19 29.60 -8.75
C GLU A 248 -6.48 30.07 -8.08
N ILE A 249 -6.76 31.37 -8.18
CA ILE A 249 -7.97 31.99 -7.66
C ILE A 249 -8.78 32.47 -8.88
N GLU A 250 -9.95 31.88 -9.09
CA GLU A 250 -10.90 32.29 -10.11
C GLU A 250 -12.00 33.17 -9.48
N GLU A 251 -12.22 34.36 -10.01
CA GLU A 251 -13.35 35.22 -9.65
C GLU A 251 -14.58 34.83 -10.46
N MET A 252 -15.57 34.27 -9.79
CA MET A 252 -16.90 34.05 -10.35
C MET A 252 -17.81 35.22 -9.99
N SER A 253 -18.78 35.56 -10.82
CA SER A 253 -19.62 36.75 -10.73
C SER A 253 -20.35 36.97 -9.38
N ASN A 254 -20.42 35.95 -8.53
CA ASN A 254 -21.05 36.02 -7.20
C ASN A 254 -20.27 35.26 -6.11
N CYS A 255 -19.09 34.69 -6.40
CA CYS A 255 -18.33 33.85 -5.45
C CYS A 255 -16.87 33.76 -5.89
N LEU A 256 -15.97 33.60 -4.92
CA LEU A 256 -14.58 33.19 -5.17
C LEU A 256 -14.52 31.67 -5.11
N LEU A 257 -14.16 31.02 -6.20
CA LEU A 257 -13.89 29.58 -6.22
C LEU A 257 -12.38 29.36 -6.04
N TYR A 258 -12.03 28.61 -5.02
CA TYR A 258 -10.66 28.14 -4.81
C TYR A 258 -10.47 26.81 -5.54
N THR A 259 -9.72 26.82 -6.65
CA THR A 259 -9.24 25.58 -7.27
C THR A 259 -7.78 25.42 -6.93
N SER A 260 -7.47 24.42 -6.16
CA SER A 260 -6.11 24.03 -5.82
C SER A 260 -5.97 22.53 -6.05
N PRO A 261 -5.02 22.06 -6.85
CA PRO A 261 -4.49 20.72 -6.66
C PRO A 261 -3.78 20.75 -5.30
N SER A 262 -4.51 20.40 -4.25
CA SER A 262 -3.99 20.50 -2.88
C SER A 262 -3.03 19.37 -2.59
N PRO A 263 -1.79 19.64 -2.20
CA PRO A 263 -0.90 18.63 -1.63
C PRO A 263 -1.22 18.39 -0.16
N ARG A 264 -2.50 18.33 0.24
CA ARG A 264 -2.89 18.07 1.64
C ARG A 264 -2.35 16.77 2.20
N ASP A 265 -1.97 15.83 1.32
CA ASP A 265 -1.51 14.51 1.69
C ASP A 265 0.01 14.34 1.62
N CYS A 266 0.75 15.42 1.46
CA CYS A 266 2.21 15.43 1.40
C CYS A 266 2.88 15.72 2.74
N SER A 267 2.22 15.48 3.85
CA SER A 267 2.81 15.65 5.20
C SER A 267 3.22 14.32 5.82
#